data_6c3bdffbe09cdbf677e6bf3284c048e7
#
_entry.id   6c3bdffbe09cdbf677e6bf3284c048e7
#
_cell.length_a   1.000
_cell.length_b   1.000
_cell.length_c   1.000
_cell.angle_alpha   90.00
_cell.angle_beta   90.00
_cell.angle_gamma   90.00
#
_symmetry.space_group_name_H-M   'P 1'
#
loop_
_entity.id
_entity.type
_entity.pdbx_description
1 polymer ?
#
loop_
_entity_poly.entity_id
_entity_poly.type
_entity_poly.pdbx_seq_one_letter_code
_entity_poly.pdbx_strand_id
1 'polypeptide(L)'
;KYLLNSCTIFKVRGSVSASGGHITEDILRDKLLKIGMQPESDFNTRDVTIGEQEIVENGKRRKKTRAYDFILPYNIENWEPKPKLFIQSQFYAGDSGSVSHKVVDQTQSSRAFTLSKYRNARFVEYLDGAGYYAALRGDLAHMLSFEDTASFFQVKSILIRLRRELQEIKYLTPIELEHSILTSDDGDLSNIKTSLELDGYPNEEIERVITISLNLNFINQSDNTLQGSEDRISISRRLLILDIAANNASQITDQERHSQKYLLLPGYGPNFGILESKLTELACLACKQIQISAPSFASDIEWLLDEGVFKRR
;
A
#
# COMPACT_ATOMS: atom_id res chain seq x y z
N LYS A 1 16.60 -42.64 5.33
CA LYS A 1 15.48 -41.91 4.65
C LYS A 1 14.37 -41.75 5.67
N TYR A 2 14.27 -40.58 6.28
CA TYR A 2 13.15 -40.26 7.18
C TYR A 2 11.96 -39.82 6.33
N LEU A 3 10.94 -40.67 6.27
CA LEU A 3 9.63 -40.32 5.76
C LEU A 3 8.98 -39.37 6.79
N LEU A 4 8.96 -38.08 6.52
CA LEU A 4 8.15 -37.14 7.30
C LEU A 4 6.67 -37.57 7.19
N ASN A 5 6.04 -37.81 8.33
CA ASN A 5 4.62 -38.14 8.40
C ASN A 5 3.80 -36.99 7.79
N SER A 6 2.82 -37.33 6.96
CA SER A 6 1.91 -36.35 6.34
C SER A 6 1.31 -35.36 7.35
N CYS A 7 0.96 -35.82 8.56
CA CYS A 7 0.48 -34.96 9.63
C CYS A 7 1.49 -33.89 10.08
N THR A 8 2.80 -34.22 10.06
CA THR A 8 3.84 -33.27 10.39
C THR A 8 3.97 -32.20 9.32
N ILE A 9 3.89 -32.59 8.04
CA ILE A 9 3.90 -31.67 6.90
C ILE A 9 2.71 -30.69 6.97
N PHE A 10 1.50 -31.18 7.25
CA PHE A 10 0.31 -30.33 7.41
C PHE A 10 0.42 -29.36 8.60
N LYS A 11 0.94 -29.81 9.75
CA LYS A 11 1.17 -28.94 10.92
C LYS A 11 2.19 -27.85 10.63
N VAL A 12 3.31 -28.19 9.98
CA VAL A 12 4.33 -27.21 9.60
C VAL A 12 3.78 -26.20 8.61
N ARG A 13 3.03 -26.64 7.58
CA ARG A 13 2.36 -25.73 6.62
C ARG A 13 1.39 -24.79 7.30
N GLY A 14 0.53 -25.30 8.20
CA GLY A 14 -0.41 -24.47 8.95
C GLY A 14 0.28 -23.43 9.83
N SER A 15 1.36 -23.80 10.53
CA SER A 15 2.17 -22.89 11.34
C SER A 15 2.86 -21.83 10.49
N VAL A 16 3.47 -22.20 9.37
CA VAL A 16 4.11 -21.24 8.44
C VAL A 16 3.09 -20.28 7.83
N SER A 17 1.90 -20.74 7.46
CA SER A 17 0.85 -19.87 6.91
C SER A 17 0.34 -18.88 7.97
N ALA A 18 0.12 -19.32 9.21
CA ALA A 18 -0.32 -18.43 10.28
C ALA A 18 0.75 -17.38 10.63
N SER A 19 2.00 -17.81 10.80
CA SER A 19 3.12 -16.88 11.04
C SER A 19 3.33 -15.92 9.87
N GLY A 20 3.17 -16.39 8.63
CA GLY A 20 3.30 -15.57 7.42
C GLY A 20 2.21 -14.50 7.32
N GLY A 21 0.97 -14.79 7.76
CA GLY A 21 -0.13 -13.84 7.79
C GLY A 21 0.21 -12.63 8.69
N HIS A 22 0.65 -12.87 9.91
CA HIS A 22 1.05 -11.78 10.82
C HIS A 22 2.24 -10.97 10.28
N ILE A 23 3.23 -11.61 9.67
CA ILE A 23 4.37 -10.91 9.06
C ILE A 23 3.90 -9.97 7.94
N THR A 24 2.97 -10.39 7.09
CA THR A 24 2.46 -9.54 6.00
C THR A 24 1.67 -8.34 6.54
N GLU A 25 0.88 -8.51 7.58
CA GLU A 25 0.17 -7.43 8.25
C GLU A 25 1.13 -6.42 8.91
N ASP A 26 2.19 -6.91 9.58
CA ASP A 26 3.22 -6.06 10.19
C ASP A 26 3.98 -5.26 9.12
N ILE A 27 4.27 -5.87 7.97
CA ILE A 27 4.87 -5.16 6.84
C ILE A 27 3.92 -4.04 6.34
N LEU A 28 2.64 -4.31 6.19
CA LEU A 28 1.68 -3.29 5.77
C LEU A 28 1.59 -2.16 6.80
N ARG A 29 1.56 -2.49 8.08
CA ARG A 29 1.55 -1.53 9.19
C ARG A 29 2.78 -0.62 9.17
N ASP A 30 3.98 -1.20 8.96
CA ASP A 30 5.23 -0.45 8.78
C ASP A 30 5.15 0.52 7.58
N LYS A 31 4.58 0.08 6.44
CA LYS A 31 4.43 0.96 5.27
C LYS A 31 3.44 2.10 5.52
N LEU A 32 2.33 1.84 6.23
CA LEU A 32 1.39 2.89 6.64
C LEU A 32 2.05 3.95 7.52
N LEU A 33 2.85 3.53 8.50
CA LEU A 33 3.64 4.43 9.34
C LEU A 33 4.66 5.25 8.52
N LYS A 34 5.35 4.62 7.57
CA LYS A 34 6.32 5.31 6.69
C LYS A 34 5.69 6.42 5.87
N ILE A 35 4.47 6.26 5.40
CA ILE A 35 3.74 7.32 4.67
C ILE A 35 3.08 8.34 5.61
N GLY A 36 3.31 8.22 6.91
CA GLY A 36 2.91 9.18 7.93
C GLY A 36 1.54 8.95 8.56
N MET A 37 0.89 7.83 8.25
CA MET A 37 -0.43 7.50 8.81
C MET A 37 -0.32 7.06 10.27
N GLN A 38 -1.34 7.41 11.07
CA GLN A 38 -1.37 7.18 12.50
C GLN A 38 -2.27 5.99 12.87
N PRO A 39 -1.78 5.05 13.72
CA PRO A 39 -2.59 3.95 14.22
C PRO A 39 -3.79 4.48 15.02
N GLU A 40 -4.88 3.72 15.00
CA GLU A 40 -6.16 3.99 15.68
C GLU A 40 -6.90 5.26 15.20
N SER A 41 -6.27 6.06 14.38
CA SER A 41 -6.88 7.21 13.71
C SER A 41 -7.05 6.91 12.22
N ASP A 42 -5.95 6.80 11.50
CA ASP A 42 -5.97 6.59 10.06
C ASP A 42 -6.22 5.12 9.69
N PHE A 43 -5.78 4.18 10.54
CA PHE A 43 -6.03 2.75 10.37
C PHE A 43 -6.15 2.01 11.71
N ASN A 44 -6.89 0.90 11.73
CA ASN A 44 -7.05 0.04 12.90
C ASN A 44 -5.80 -0.81 13.17
N THR A 45 -5.55 -1.13 14.44
CA THR A 45 -4.47 -2.04 14.86
C THR A 45 -4.95 -3.46 15.17
N ARG A 46 -6.27 -3.69 15.20
CA ARG A 46 -6.91 -4.99 15.42
C ARG A 46 -7.95 -5.24 14.34
N ASP A 47 -8.18 -6.49 14.02
CA ASP A 47 -9.20 -6.90 13.06
C ASP A 47 -10.57 -6.32 13.40
N VAL A 48 -11.26 -5.82 12.38
CA VAL A 48 -12.59 -5.21 12.51
C VAL A 48 -13.62 -5.97 11.70
N THR A 49 -14.66 -6.45 12.36
CA THR A 49 -15.78 -7.11 11.71
C THR A 49 -16.93 -6.11 11.49
N ILE A 50 -17.35 -5.95 10.24
CA ILE A 50 -18.52 -5.15 9.87
C ILE A 50 -19.71 -6.10 9.70
N GLY A 51 -20.59 -6.10 10.68
CA GLY A 51 -21.77 -6.98 10.71
C GLY A 51 -21.41 -8.45 10.92
N GLU A 52 -21.80 -9.02 12.05
CA GLU A 52 -21.67 -10.45 12.29
C GLU A 52 -22.94 -11.16 11.82
N GLN A 53 -22.82 -12.03 10.83
CA GLN A 53 -23.84 -13.07 10.57
C GLN A 53 -23.34 -14.41 11.10
N GLU A 54 -24.08 -14.95 12.04
CA GLU A 54 -23.94 -16.34 12.44
C GLU A 54 -25.00 -17.17 11.72
N ILE A 55 -24.59 -18.25 11.09
CA ILE A 55 -25.50 -19.27 10.58
C ILE A 55 -25.37 -20.54 11.42
N VAL A 56 -26.48 -21.20 11.68
CA VAL A 56 -26.48 -22.53 12.31
C VAL A 56 -26.53 -23.58 11.21
N GLU A 57 -25.42 -24.26 10.99
CA GLU A 57 -25.29 -25.32 10.01
C GLU A 57 -24.91 -26.62 10.73
N ASN A 58 -25.76 -27.64 10.59
CA ASN A 58 -25.60 -28.94 11.27
C ASN A 58 -25.46 -28.81 12.82
N GLY A 59 -26.22 -27.91 13.43
CA GLY A 59 -26.20 -27.66 14.89
C GLY A 59 -24.96 -26.92 15.40
N LYS A 60 -24.06 -26.47 14.52
CA LYS A 60 -22.88 -25.67 14.86
C LYS A 60 -23.04 -24.23 14.35
N ARG A 61 -22.77 -23.28 15.24
CA ARG A 61 -22.67 -21.86 14.85
C ARG A 61 -21.42 -21.64 14.02
N ARG A 62 -21.57 -21.04 12.84
CA ARG A 62 -20.48 -20.66 11.96
C ARG A 62 -20.59 -19.19 11.63
N LYS A 63 -19.47 -18.47 11.71
CA LYS A 63 -19.39 -17.09 11.21
C LYS A 63 -19.46 -17.11 9.68
N LYS A 64 -20.37 -16.33 9.11
CA LYS A 64 -20.56 -16.17 7.67
C LYS A 64 -19.70 -15.03 7.11
N THR A 65 -19.28 -14.09 7.96
CA THR A 65 -18.48 -12.92 7.59
C THR A 65 -17.02 -13.08 8.06
N ARG A 66 -16.13 -12.41 7.37
CA ARG A 66 -14.70 -12.31 7.70
C ARG A 66 -14.40 -10.89 8.18
N ALA A 67 -13.46 -10.74 9.10
CA ALA A 67 -12.96 -9.43 9.51
C ALA A 67 -12.12 -8.77 8.41
N TYR A 68 -11.98 -7.45 8.52
CA TYR A 68 -11.01 -6.66 7.77
C TYR A 68 -9.78 -6.46 8.63
N ASP A 69 -8.61 -6.70 8.04
CA ASP A 69 -7.33 -6.51 8.70
C ASP A 69 -7.01 -5.02 8.79
N PHE A 70 -7.41 -4.23 7.78
CA PHE A 70 -7.28 -2.77 7.78
C PHE A 70 -8.51 -2.07 7.22
N ILE A 71 -8.89 -0.97 7.86
CA ILE A 71 -9.95 -0.04 7.43
C ILE A 71 -9.35 1.37 7.43
N LEU A 72 -9.53 2.10 6.34
CA LEU A 72 -8.97 3.44 6.15
C LEU A 72 -10.02 4.40 5.56
N PRO A 73 -10.15 5.62 6.11
CA PRO A 73 -9.70 5.99 7.45
C PRO A 73 -10.50 5.23 8.52
N TYR A 74 -9.92 5.03 9.70
CA TYR A 74 -10.56 4.20 10.72
C TYR A 74 -11.41 5.00 11.71
N ASN A 75 -10.82 5.97 12.38
CA ASN A 75 -11.48 6.74 13.43
C ASN A 75 -10.95 8.18 13.47
N ILE A 76 -11.30 8.95 12.47
CA ILE A 76 -11.00 10.38 12.44
C ILE A 76 -12.24 11.13 12.90
N GLU A 77 -12.12 11.87 14.01
CA GLU A 77 -13.19 12.70 14.55
C GLU A 77 -13.60 13.78 13.54
N ASN A 78 -14.90 13.95 13.38
CA ASN A 78 -15.51 14.97 12.52
C ASN A 78 -15.08 14.88 11.03
N TRP A 79 -14.51 13.76 10.60
CA TRP A 79 -14.16 13.57 9.20
C TRP A 79 -15.29 12.87 8.43
N GLU A 80 -15.75 13.54 7.40
CA GLU A 80 -16.65 12.99 6.40
C GLU A 80 -15.93 13.01 5.03
N PRO A 81 -15.88 11.94 4.33
CA PRO A 81 -16.66 10.71 4.42
C PRO A 81 -16.04 9.65 5.33
N LYS A 82 -16.93 8.84 5.92
CA LYS A 82 -16.64 7.67 6.75
C LYS A 82 -15.73 6.64 6.06
N PRO A 83 -15.31 5.56 6.74
CA PRO A 83 -14.39 4.55 6.16
C PRO A 83 -14.73 4.21 4.72
N LYS A 84 -13.72 4.25 3.85
CA LYS A 84 -13.90 4.00 2.41
C LYS A 84 -13.10 2.83 1.89
N LEU A 85 -11.92 2.55 2.46
CA LEU A 85 -11.02 1.51 2.00
C LEU A 85 -10.98 0.38 3.02
N PHE A 86 -11.24 -0.84 2.58
CA PHE A 86 -11.30 -2.04 3.39
C PHE A 86 -10.34 -3.08 2.82
N ILE A 87 -9.35 -3.49 3.61
CA ILE A 87 -8.28 -4.38 3.18
C ILE A 87 -8.39 -5.70 3.92
N GLN A 88 -8.34 -6.79 3.15
CA GLN A 88 -8.22 -8.14 3.66
C GLN A 88 -6.86 -8.71 3.27
N SER A 89 -6.09 -9.15 4.28
CA SER A 89 -4.77 -9.74 4.11
C SER A 89 -4.88 -11.25 4.03
N GLN A 90 -4.14 -11.85 3.09
CA GLN A 90 -4.09 -13.30 2.93
C GLN A 90 -2.67 -13.72 2.54
N PHE A 91 -2.12 -14.66 3.28
CA PHE A 91 -0.84 -15.28 2.98
C PHE A 91 -0.98 -16.79 2.81
N TYR A 92 -0.52 -17.30 1.66
CA TYR A 92 -0.52 -18.73 1.39
C TYR A 92 0.88 -19.23 1.05
N ALA A 93 1.49 -19.98 1.96
CA ALA A 93 2.81 -20.58 1.77
C ALA A 93 2.81 -21.77 0.81
N GLY A 94 1.65 -22.40 0.59
CA GLY A 94 1.47 -23.59 -0.25
C GLY A 94 0.01 -23.87 -0.56
N ASP A 95 -0.28 -25.02 -1.18
CA ASP A 95 -1.66 -25.42 -1.52
C ASP A 95 -2.56 -25.45 -0.27
N SER A 96 -3.62 -24.66 -0.28
CA SER A 96 -4.57 -24.52 0.83
C SER A 96 -5.87 -25.33 0.63
N GLY A 97 -6.07 -25.94 -0.53
CA GLY A 97 -7.22 -26.81 -0.83
C GLY A 97 -8.56 -26.13 -0.51
N SER A 98 -9.43 -26.83 0.20
CA SER A 98 -10.80 -26.39 0.52
C SER A 98 -10.91 -25.12 1.41
N VAL A 99 -9.82 -24.62 1.95
CA VAL A 99 -9.83 -23.40 2.79
C VAL A 99 -10.11 -22.17 1.94
N SER A 100 -9.64 -22.15 0.70
CA SER A 100 -9.80 -21.02 -0.22
C SER A 100 -11.26 -20.74 -0.58
N HIS A 101 -12.06 -21.75 -0.91
CA HIS A 101 -13.47 -21.56 -1.23
C HIS A 101 -14.27 -20.95 -0.08
N LYS A 102 -14.02 -21.41 1.15
CA LYS A 102 -14.65 -20.82 2.34
C LYS A 102 -14.27 -19.36 2.54
N VAL A 103 -13.03 -19.00 2.27
CA VAL A 103 -12.56 -17.62 2.35
C VAL A 103 -13.24 -16.73 1.30
N VAL A 104 -13.41 -17.22 0.08
CA VAL A 104 -14.13 -16.52 -0.99
C VAL A 104 -15.58 -16.21 -0.57
N ASP A 105 -16.33 -17.21 -0.10
CA ASP A 105 -17.72 -17.01 0.34
C ASP A 105 -17.84 -16.02 1.52
N GLN A 106 -16.92 -16.11 2.48
CA GLN A 106 -16.88 -15.20 3.62
C GLN A 106 -16.51 -13.78 3.21
N THR A 107 -15.58 -13.61 2.28
CA THR A 107 -15.19 -12.32 1.72
C THR A 107 -16.40 -11.66 1.03
N GLN A 108 -17.10 -12.39 0.15
CA GLN A 108 -18.27 -11.87 -0.53
C GLN A 108 -19.38 -11.45 0.45
N SER A 109 -19.64 -12.27 1.48
CA SER A 109 -20.62 -11.95 2.50
C SER A 109 -20.23 -10.71 3.32
N SER A 110 -18.97 -10.57 3.70
CA SER A 110 -18.45 -9.39 4.42
C SER A 110 -18.59 -8.11 3.60
N ARG A 111 -18.27 -8.17 2.31
CA ARG A 111 -18.41 -7.03 1.40
C ARG A 111 -19.84 -6.59 1.22
N ALA A 112 -20.76 -7.51 1.00
CA ALA A 112 -22.19 -7.22 0.90
C ALA A 112 -22.71 -6.50 2.16
N PHE A 113 -22.28 -6.93 3.35
CA PHE A 113 -22.60 -6.25 4.61
C PHE A 113 -21.99 -4.85 4.68
N THR A 114 -20.73 -4.73 4.30
CA THR A 114 -20.02 -3.45 4.33
C THR A 114 -20.68 -2.45 3.39
N LEU A 115 -21.03 -2.85 2.17
CA LEU A 115 -21.74 -2.02 1.20
C LEU A 115 -23.14 -1.58 1.67
N SER A 116 -23.84 -2.40 2.45
CA SER A 116 -25.10 -1.98 3.04
C SER A 116 -24.96 -0.83 4.03
N LYS A 117 -23.80 -0.70 4.68
CA LYS A 117 -23.50 0.34 5.66
C LYS A 117 -22.69 1.50 5.05
N TYR A 118 -21.74 1.18 4.18
CA TYR A 118 -20.83 2.12 3.52
C TYR A 118 -20.94 1.95 2.00
N ARG A 119 -21.87 2.66 1.38
CA ARG A 119 -22.21 2.50 -0.05
C ARG A 119 -21.02 2.73 -1.01
N ASN A 120 -20.05 3.54 -0.61
CA ASN A 120 -18.89 3.88 -1.40
C ASN A 120 -17.63 3.10 -0.93
N ALA A 121 -17.82 1.97 -0.23
CA ALA A 121 -16.70 1.14 0.20
C ALA A 121 -15.94 0.59 -1.01
N ARG A 122 -14.61 0.65 -0.93
CA ARG A 122 -13.69 0.05 -1.90
C ARG A 122 -12.95 -1.10 -1.20
N PHE A 123 -12.80 -2.20 -1.86
CA PHE A 123 -12.16 -3.38 -1.30
C PHE A 123 -10.84 -3.65 -1.99
N VAL A 124 -9.82 -3.90 -1.18
CA VAL A 124 -8.48 -4.24 -1.66
C VAL A 124 -8.05 -5.57 -1.06
N GLU A 125 -7.57 -6.45 -1.92
CA GLU A 125 -6.98 -7.72 -1.50
C GLU A 125 -5.48 -7.56 -1.32
N TYR A 126 -4.97 -7.84 -0.12
CA TYR A 126 -3.54 -7.93 0.12
C TYR A 126 -3.13 -9.41 0.10
N LEU A 127 -2.54 -9.83 -1.00
CA LEU A 127 -2.33 -11.23 -1.32
C LEU A 127 -0.84 -11.53 -1.48
N ASP A 128 -0.28 -12.39 -0.64
CA ASP A 128 1.11 -12.81 -0.79
C ASP A 128 1.30 -14.31 -0.52
N GLY A 129 2.46 -14.83 -0.94
CA GLY A 129 2.83 -16.22 -0.79
C GLY A 129 2.82 -17.04 -2.07
N ALA A 130 3.67 -18.07 -2.09
CA ALA A 130 3.86 -18.94 -3.26
C ALA A 130 2.62 -19.80 -3.61
N GLY A 131 1.72 -20.01 -2.67
CA GLY A 131 0.52 -20.85 -2.84
C GLY A 131 -0.46 -20.35 -3.89
N TYR A 132 -0.50 -19.03 -4.13
CA TYR A 132 -1.32 -18.45 -5.18
C TYR A 132 -0.93 -18.85 -6.61
N TYR A 133 0.31 -19.26 -6.82
CA TYR A 133 0.78 -19.67 -8.16
C TYR A 133 0.37 -21.08 -8.56
N ALA A 134 0.17 -21.99 -7.61
CA ALA A 134 -0.01 -23.40 -7.89
C ALA A 134 -1.49 -23.84 -7.86
N ALA A 135 -2.20 -23.61 -6.78
CA ALA A 135 -3.51 -24.21 -6.53
C ALA A 135 -4.68 -23.21 -6.50
N LEU A 136 -4.42 -21.94 -6.26
CA LEU A 136 -5.44 -20.94 -6.04
C LEU A 136 -5.76 -20.06 -7.25
N ARG A 137 -5.31 -20.42 -8.46
CA ARG A 137 -5.57 -19.61 -9.66
C ARG A 137 -7.05 -19.32 -9.88
N GLY A 138 -7.93 -20.27 -9.61
CA GLY A 138 -9.37 -20.09 -9.74
C GLY A 138 -9.93 -19.16 -8.67
N ASP A 139 -9.57 -19.37 -7.41
CA ASP A 139 -10.10 -18.58 -6.29
C ASP A 139 -9.55 -17.15 -6.30
N LEU A 140 -8.26 -16.98 -6.62
CA LEU A 140 -7.67 -15.65 -6.82
C LEU A 140 -8.38 -14.90 -7.95
N ALA A 141 -8.53 -15.53 -9.11
CA ALA A 141 -9.23 -14.92 -10.24
C ALA A 141 -10.68 -14.57 -9.85
N HIS A 142 -11.34 -15.43 -9.09
CA HIS A 142 -12.70 -15.20 -8.63
C HIS A 142 -12.78 -14.01 -7.66
N MET A 143 -11.91 -13.92 -6.65
CA MET A 143 -11.86 -12.76 -5.73
C MET A 143 -11.56 -11.45 -6.46
N LEU A 144 -10.64 -11.47 -7.42
CA LEU A 144 -10.30 -10.30 -8.22
C LEU A 144 -11.40 -9.92 -9.24
N SER A 145 -12.31 -10.85 -9.56
CA SER A 145 -13.44 -10.61 -10.44
C SER A 145 -14.67 -10.04 -9.73
N PHE A 146 -14.68 -9.94 -8.41
CA PHE A 146 -15.77 -9.28 -7.71
C PHE A 146 -15.85 -7.82 -8.16
N GLU A 147 -17.05 -7.38 -8.54
CA GLU A 147 -17.29 -6.06 -9.12
C GLU A 147 -16.82 -4.89 -8.23
N ASP A 148 -16.83 -5.11 -6.92
CA ASP A 148 -16.43 -4.14 -5.91
C ASP A 148 -14.94 -4.24 -5.49
N THR A 149 -14.15 -5.14 -6.11
CA THR A 149 -12.69 -5.19 -5.90
C THR A 149 -12.02 -4.03 -6.63
N ALA A 150 -11.54 -3.04 -5.88
CA ALA A 150 -10.86 -1.88 -6.44
C ALA A 150 -9.47 -2.25 -6.97
N SER A 151 -8.68 -2.95 -6.17
CA SER A 151 -7.36 -3.42 -6.58
C SER A 151 -6.84 -4.56 -5.70
N PHE A 152 -5.66 -5.04 -6.03
CA PHE A 152 -4.88 -5.91 -5.17
C PHE A 152 -3.43 -5.46 -5.11
N PHE A 153 -2.73 -5.81 -4.04
CA PHE A 153 -1.30 -5.62 -3.94
C PHE A 153 -0.61 -6.77 -3.23
N GLN A 154 0.68 -6.84 -3.42
CA GLN A 154 1.63 -7.73 -2.77
C GLN A 154 2.65 -6.90 -2.01
N VAL A 155 3.45 -7.50 -1.13
CA VAL A 155 4.50 -6.82 -0.34
C VAL A 155 5.31 -5.82 -1.18
N LYS A 156 5.73 -6.20 -2.38
CA LYS A 156 6.57 -5.37 -3.26
C LYS A 156 5.83 -4.22 -3.97
N SER A 157 4.52 -4.17 -3.91
CA SER A 157 3.71 -3.14 -4.58
C SER A 157 2.93 -2.24 -3.63
N ILE A 158 2.99 -2.48 -2.30
CA ILE A 158 2.25 -1.72 -1.30
C ILE A 158 2.48 -0.21 -1.45
N LEU A 159 3.73 0.23 -1.39
CA LEU A 159 4.11 1.66 -1.39
C LEU A 159 3.65 2.44 -2.63
N ILE A 160 3.26 1.76 -3.69
CA ILE A 160 2.70 2.40 -4.88
C ILE A 160 1.18 2.21 -4.94
N ARG A 161 0.72 0.96 -4.89
CA ARG A 161 -0.70 0.64 -5.14
C ARG A 161 -1.61 1.13 -4.02
N LEU A 162 -1.19 0.96 -2.75
CA LEU A 162 -1.96 1.46 -1.62
C LEU A 162 -2.11 2.98 -1.67
N ARG A 163 -1.02 3.71 -1.95
CA ARG A 163 -1.08 5.18 -2.05
C ARG A 163 -1.99 5.64 -3.18
N ARG A 164 -2.00 4.95 -4.33
CA ARG A 164 -2.96 5.22 -5.41
C ARG A 164 -4.41 5.01 -4.97
N GLU A 165 -4.70 3.96 -4.22
CA GLU A 165 -6.05 3.76 -3.68
C GLU A 165 -6.44 4.85 -2.68
N LEU A 166 -5.52 5.34 -1.85
CA LEU A 166 -5.75 6.48 -0.97
C LEU A 166 -6.02 7.78 -1.74
N GLN A 167 -5.27 8.03 -2.82
CA GLN A 167 -5.50 9.16 -3.72
C GLN A 167 -6.87 9.07 -4.41
N GLU A 168 -7.27 7.89 -4.87
CA GLU A 168 -8.59 7.67 -5.50
C GLU A 168 -9.76 7.99 -4.56
N ILE A 169 -9.63 7.66 -3.28
CA ILE A 169 -10.66 8.02 -2.27
C ILE A 169 -10.51 9.45 -1.74
N LYS A 170 -9.57 10.23 -2.29
CA LYS A 170 -9.26 11.60 -1.89
C LYS A 170 -8.85 11.72 -0.43
N TYR A 171 -8.12 10.73 0.06
CA TYR A 171 -7.50 10.73 1.37
C TYR A 171 -6.04 11.19 1.23
N LEU A 172 -5.76 12.40 1.71
CA LEU A 172 -4.41 12.97 1.66
C LEU A 172 -3.58 12.41 2.80
N THR A 173 -2.41 11.86 2.49
CA THR A 173 -1.45 11.39 3.49
C THR A 173 -0.35 12.43 3.70
N PRO A 174 0.34 12.44 4.86
CA PRO A 174 1.49 13.33 5.06
C PRO A 174 2.54 13.25 3.97
N ILE A 175 2.81 12.05 3.44
CA ILE A 175 3.81 11.88 2.37
C ILE A 175 3.44 12.60 1.07
N GLU A 176 2.16 12.68 0.72
CA GLU A 176 1.71 13.40 -0.48
C GLU A 176 1.87 14.93 -0.30
N LEU A 177 1.60 15.44 0.92
CA LEU A 177 1.90 16.83 1.26
C LEU A 177 3.41 17.11 1.19
N GLU A 178 4.24 16.23 1.76
CA GLU A 178 5.70 16.34 1.70
C GLU A 178 6.21 16.33 0.24
N HIS A 179 5.59 15.54 -0.65
CA HIS A 179 5.92 15.54 -2.09
C HIS A 179 5.54 16.88 -2.75
N SER A 180 4.38 17.44 -2.44
CA SER A 180 4.00 18.77 -2.94
C SER A 180 4.99 19.85 -2.49
N ILE A 181 5.48 19.78 -1.26
CA ILE A 181 6.52 20.67 -0.75
C ILE A 181 7.83 20.48 -1.54
N LEU A 182 8.32 19.24 -1.68
CA LEU A 182 9.59 18.94 -2.37
C LEU A 182 9.59 19.36 -3.85
N THR A 183 8.44 19.36 -4.49
CA THR A 183 8.28 19.68 -5.92
C THR A 183 7.91 21.14 -6.17
N SER A 184 7.55 21.91 -5.13
CA SER A 184 7.24 23.34 -5.27
C SER A 184 8.50 24.16 -5.51
N ASP A 185 8.37 25.32 -6.16
CA ASP A 185 9.51 26.21 -6.44
C ASP A 185 9.99 26.97 -5.19
N ASP A 186 9.06 27.33 -4.30
CA ASP A 186 9.31 28.25 -3.19
C ASP A 186 8.82 27.73 -1.83
N GLY A 187 8.08 26.62 -1.79
CA GLY A 187 7.45 26.11 -0.57
C GLY A 187 6.28 26.96 -0.07
N ASP A 188 5.78 27.91 -0.88
CA ASP A 188 4.67 28.78 -0.50
C ASP A 188 3.40 27.99 -0.20
N LEU A 189 2.82 28.22 0.97
CA LEU A 189 1.65 27.51 1.47
C LEU A 189 0.46 27.62 0.51
N SER A 190 0.25 28.81 -0.06
CA SER A 190 -0.90 29.05 -0.96
C SER A 190 -0.72 28.26 -2.27
N ASN A 191 0.50 28.23 -2.81
CA ASN A 191 0.82 27.46 -4.02
C ASN A 191 0.68 25.96 -3.79
N ILE A 192 1.14 25.45 -2.63
CA ILE A 192 1.00 24.03 -2.24
C ILE A 192 -0.48 23.65 -2.09
N LYS A 193 -1.29 24.48 -1.39
CA LYS A 193 -2.73 24.23 -1.26
C LYS A 193 -3.41 24.20 -2.63
N THR A 194 -3.13 25.16 -3.47
CA THR A 194 -3.71 25.24 -4.84
C THR A 194 -3.33 23.99 -5.66
N SER A 195 -2.10 23.52 -5.57
CA SER A 195 -1.65 22.29 -6.25
C SER A 195 -2.44 21.07 -5.77
N LEU A 196 -2.59 20.91 -4.46
CA LEU A 196 -3.35 19.78 -3.89
C LEU A 196 -4.85 19.85 -4.23
N GLU A 197 -5.44 21.05 -4.28
CA GLU A 197 -6.81 21.23 -4.74
C GLU A 197 -6.98 20.85 -6.21
N LEU A 198 -6.02 21.18 -7.07
CA LEU A 198 -6.01 20.77 -8.48
C LEU A 198 -5.87 19.24 -8.63
N ASP A 199 -5.18 18.57 -7.72
CA ASP A 199 -5.13 17.10 -7.62
C ASP A 199 -6.45 16.51 -7.09
N GLY A 200 -7.40 17.38 -6.70
CA GLY A 200 -8.75 17.03 -6.31
C GLY A 200 -8.92 16.67 -4.84
N TYR A 201 -8.01 17.08 -3.97
CA TYR A 201 -8.20 16.95 -2.53
C TYR A 201 -9.10 18.08 -2.00
N PRO A 202 -10.08 17.76 -1.11
CA PRO A 202 -10.89 18.78 -0.45
C PRO A 202 -10.03 19.67 0.47
N ASN A 203 -10.40 20.94 0.61
CA ASN A 203 -9.66 21.88 1.44
C ASN A 203 -9.60 21.43 2.92
N GLU A 204 -10.68 20.86 3.45
CA GLU A 204 -10.72 20.32 4.81
C GLU A 204 -9.68 19.20 5.01
N GLU A 205 -9.46 18.39 4.00
CA GLU A 205 -8.46 17.32 4.04
C GLU A 205 -7.04 17.88 3.97
N ILE A 206 -6.82 18.91 3.18
CA ILE A 206 -5.53 19.61 3.08
C ILE A 206 -5.17 20.25 4.42
N GLU A 207 -6.10 20.98 5.05
CA GLU A 207 -5.89 21.59 6.36
C GLU A 207 -5.64 20.54 7.46
N ARG A 208 -6.39 19.43 7.43
CA ARG A 208 -6.19 18.31 8.35
C ARG A 208 -4.75 17.78 8.27
N VAL A 209 -4.26 17.52 7.06
CA VAL A 209 -2.95 16.92 6.89
C VAL A 209 -1.82 17.89 7.19
N ILE A 210 -1.97 19.17 6.86
CA ILE A 210 -1.01 20.22 7.28
C ILE A 210 -0.91 20.24 8.81
N THR A 211 -2.05 20.30 9.50
CA THR A 211 -2.10 20.32 10.97
C THR A 211 -1.44 19.09 11.59
N ILE A 212 -1.77 17.90 11.10
CA ILE A 212 -1.17 16.64 11.58
C ILE A 212 0.34 16.64 11.32
N SER A 213 0.78 17.03 10.13
CA SER A 213 2.19 17.02 9.76
C SER A 213 3.04 18.00 10.57
N LEU A 214 2.48 19.16 10.93
CA LEU A 214 3.10 20.09 11.87
C LEU A 214 3.18 19.51 13.29
N ASN A 215 2.09 18.95 13.80
CA ASN A 215 2.04 18.35 15.14
C ASN A 215 3.00 17.18 15.31
N LEU A 216 3.24 16.41 14.24
CA LEU A 216 4.16 15.27 14.22
C LEU A 216 5.60 15.66 13.86
N ASN A 217 5.87 16.96 13.65
CA ASN A 217 7.15 17.46 13.17
C ASN A 217 7.62 16.82 11.86
N PHE A 218 6.70 16.47 10.96
CA PHE A 218 7.02 15.99 9.62
C PHE A 218 7.38 17.14 8.69
N ILE A 219 6.79 18.30 8.93
CA ILE A 219 7.05 19.56 8.24
C ILE A 219 7.25 20.68 9.26
N ASN A 220 7.93 21.73 8.82
CA ASN A 220 8.08 23.00 9.54
C ASN A 220 7.39 24.12 8.77
N GLN A 221 6.87 25.10 9.48
CA GLN A 221 6.30 26.29 8.89
C GLN A 221 7.03 27.53 9.38
N SER A 222 7.45 28.39 8.46
CA SER A 222 8.00 29.71 8.75
C SER A 222 7.27 30.73 7.90
N ASP A 223 6.56 31.65 8.54
CA ASP A 223 5.64 32.59 7.87
C ASP A 223 4.65 31.85 6.96
N ASN A 224 4.69 32.07 5.67
CA ASN A 224 3.84 31.42 4.67
C ASN A 224 4.55 30.27 3.92
N THR A 225 5.68 29.77 4.42
CA THR A 225 6.48 28.75 3.74
C THR A 225 6.47 27.45 4.53
N LEU A 226 6.22 26.33 3.83
CA LEU A 226 6.35 24.99 4.37
C LEU A 226 7.66 24.35 3.91
N GLN A 227 8.28 23.58 4.79
CA GLN A 227 9.50 22.82 4.53
C GLN A 227 9.41 21.44 5.16
N GLY A 228 9.93 20.42 4.50
CA GLY A 228 10.07 19.09 5.09
C GLY A 228 11.06 19.09 6.25
N SER A 229 10.80 18.33 7.31
CA SER A 229 11.75 18.18 8.40
C SER A 229 12.96 17.33 7.98
N GLU A 230 14.11 17.53 8.65
CA GLU A 230 15.34 16.79 8.35
C GLU A 230 15.15 15.27 8.47
N ASP A 231 14.39 14.82 9.47
CA ASP A 231 14.15 13.38 9.71
C ASP A 231 13.26 12.74 8.63
N ARG A 232 12.40 13.52 7.99
CA ARG A 232 11.44 13.06 6.98
C ARG A 232 11.92 13.20 5.55
N ILE A 233 12.81 14.16 5.28
CA ILE A 233 13.20 14.54 3.92
C ILE A 233 13.77 13.36 3.11
N SER A 234 14.48 12.45 3.76
CA SER A 234 15.06 11.27 3.11
C SER A 234 13.99 10.26 2.68
N ILE A 235 12.98 9.99 3.52
CA ILE A 235 11.90 9.06 3.17
C ILE A 235 10.99 9.66 2.11
N SER A 236 10.67 10.95 2.23
CA SER A 236 9.85 11.68 1.25
C SER A 236 10.50 11.66 -0.13
N ARG A 237 11.80 11.96 -0.20
CA ARG A 237 12.57 11.92 -1.45
C ARG A 237 12.59 10.50 -2.07
N ARG A 238 12.82 9.47 -1.26
CA ARG A 238 12.82 8.06 -1.72
C ARG A 238 11.48 7.65 -2.32
N LEU A 239 10.38 8.02 -1.67
CA LEU A 239 9.06 7.70 -2.17
C LEU A 239 8.69 8.54 -3.39
N LEU A 240 9.13 9.80 -3.48
CA LEU A 240 9.00 10.61 -4.69
C LEU A 240 9.78 10.00 -5.88
N ILE A 241 11.02 9.53 -5.65
CA ILE A 241 11.79 8.81 -6.67
C ILE A 241 11.05 7.54 -7.13
N LEU A 242 10.43 6.81 -6.21
CA LEU A 242 9.62 5.64 -6.53
C LEU A 242 8.40 6.01 -7.42
N ASP A 243 7.72 7.11 -7.13
CA ASP A 243 6.59 7.59 -7.93
C ASP A 243 7.03 8.02 -9.32
N ILE A 244 8.13 8.75 -9.43
CA ILE A 244 8.71 9.14 -10.71
C ILE A 244 9.05 7.88 -11.53
N ALA A 245 9.66 6.89 -10.90
CA ALA A 245 9.95 5.62 -11.56
C ALA A 245 8.68 4.90 -12.03
N ALA A 246 7.68 4.79 -11.15
CA ALA A 246 6.41 4.12 -11.45
C ALA A 246 5.64 4.77 -12.61
N ASN A 247 5.69 6.11 -12.69
CA ASN A 247 5.00 6.87 -13.74
C ASN A 247 5.75 6.89 -15.08
N ASN A 248 7.07 6.63 -15.09
CA ASN A 248 7.92 6.69 -16.28
C ASN A 248 8.48 5.33 -16.70
N ALA A 249 8.20 4.27 -15.96
CA ALA A 249 8.62 2.92 -16.33
C ALA A 249 7.86 2.39 -17.53
N SER A 250 8.51 1.52 -18.29
CA SER A 250 7.94 0.85 -19.45
C SER A 250 8.35 -0.62 -19.51
N GLN A 251 7.73 -1.37 -20.41
CA GLN A 251 8.15 -2.73 -20.73
C GLN A 251 9.52 -2.69 -21.40
N ILE A 252 10.45 -3.50 -20.91
CA ILE A 252 11.83 -3.57 -21.37
C ILE A 252 12.03 -4.87 -22.13
N THR A 253 12.66 -4.81 -23.29
CA THR A 253 13.06 -5.98 -24.06
C THR A 253 14.29 -6.68 -23.45
N ASP A 254 14.49 -7.96 -23.77
CA ASP A 254 15.68 -8.69 -23.29
C ASP A 254 16.98 -8.08 -23.83
N GLN A 255 16.97 -7.52 -25.03
CA GLN A 255 18.14 -6.85 -25.63
C GLN A 255 18.51 -5.58 -24.87
N GLU A 256 17.56 -4.71 -24.57
CA GLU A 256 17.76 -3.48 -23.80
C GLU A 256 18.29 -3.80 -22.40
N ARG A 257 17.77 -4.84 -21.76
CA ARG A 257 18.16 -5.28 -20.43
C ARG A 257 19.62 -5.68 -20.32
N HIS A 258 20.26 -6.14 -21.39
CA HIS A 258 21.65 -6.54 -21.40
C HIS A 258 22.61 -5.40 -21.77
N SER A 259 22.10 -4.32 -22.35
CA SER A 259 22.92 -3.24 -22.90
C SER A 259 23.03 -2.03 -21.94
N GLN A 260 22.12 -1.88 -20.98
CA GLN A 260 22.01 -0.68 -20.13
C GLN A 260 21.59 -1.04 -18.70
N LYS A 261 21.84 -0.11 -17.75
CA LYS A 261 21.45 -0.27 -16.34
C LYS A 261 20.00 0.11 -16.15
N TYR A 262 19.16 -0.87 -15.88
CA TYR A 262 17.74 -0.69 -15.56
C TYR A 262 17.45 -0.97 -14.09
N LEU A 263 16.53 -0.18 -13.54
CA LEU A 263 15.83 -0.44 -12.29
C LEU A 263 14.48 -1.04 -12.63
N LEU A 264 14.29 -2.31 -12.31
CA LEU A 264 13.03 -3.02 -12.52
C LEU A 264 12.09 -2.76 -11.35
N LEU A 265 10.79 -2.68 -11.64
CA LEU A 265 9.70 -2.58 -10.66
C LEU A 265 8.94 -3.93 -10.58
N PRO A 266 9.36 -4.86 -9.71
CA PRO A 266 8.77 -6.20 -9.63
C PRO A 266 7.26 -6.21 -9.34
N GLY A 267 6.75 -5.18 -8.65
CA GLY A 267 5.33 -5.00 -8.38
C GLY A 267 4.46 -4.73 -9.62
N TYR A 268 5.08 -4.40 -10.76
CA TYR A 268 4.39 -4.17 -12.04
C TYR A 268 4.57 -5.31 -13.02
N GLY A 269 5.66 -6.04 -12.90
CA GLY A 269 5.96 -7.17 -13.78
C GLY A 269 7.46 -7.47 -13.90
N PRO A 270 7.83 -8.64 -14.45
CA PRO A 270 9.22 -9.09 -14.47
C PRO A 270 10.14 -8.25 -15.37
N ASN A 271 9.57 -7.57 -16.35
CA ASN A 271 10.30 -6.79 -17.36
C ASN A 271 9.86 -5.33 -17.41
N PHE A 272 9.31 -4.82 -16.32
CA PHE A 272 8.86 -3.43 -16.24
C PHE A 272 9.88 -2.62 -15.46
N GLY A 273 10.37 -1.51 -16.03
CA GLY A 273 11.41 -0.72 -15.37
C GLY A 273 11.77 0.57 -16.09
N ILE A 274 12.76 1.25 -15.57
CA ILE A 274 13.28 2.53 -16.05
C ILE A 274 14.80 2.53 -16.07
N LEU A 275 15.40 3.23 -17.03
CA LEU A 275 16.86 3.49 -17.04
C LEU A 275 17.27 4.26 -15.78
N GLU A 276 18.32 3.82 -15.09
CA GLU A 276 18.81 4.47 -13.87
C GLU A 276 19.23 5.93 -14.16
N SER A 277 19.87 6.20 -15.31
CA SER A 277 20.25 7.56 -15.73
C SER A 277 19.04 8.47 -15.97
N LYS A 278 17.99 7.95 -16.63
CA LYS A 278 16.76 8.70 -16.86
C LYS A 278 16.04 9.00 -15.54
N LEU A 279 15.99 8.05 -14.62
CA LEU A 279 15.39 8.27 -13.31
C LEU A 279 16.14 9.34 -12.53
N THR A 280 17.48 9.32 -12.59
CA THR A 280 18.34 10.36 -11.95
C THR A 280 17.99 11.74 -12.48
N GLU A 281 17.93 11.91 -13.80
CA GLU A 281 17.57 13.17 -14.44
C GLU A 281 16.19 13.67 -14.00
N LEU A 282 15.19 12.81 -14.08
CA LEU A 282 13.82 13.14 -13.68
C LEU A 282 13.70 13.49 -12.20
N ALA A 283 14.41 12.78 -11.32
CA ALA A 283 14.40 13.05 -9.88
C ALA A 283 15.05 14.41 -9.57
N CYS A 284 16.17 14.74 -10.22
CA CYS A 284 16.82 16.05 -10.07
C CYS A 284 15.93 17.20 -10.57
N LEU A 285 15.18 16.99 -11.64
CA LEU A 285 14.26 18.00 -12.17
C LEU A 285 13.01 18.18 -11.28
N ALA A 286 12.51 17.10 -10.67
CA ALA A 286 11.31 17.15 -9.85
C ALA A 286 11.56 17.75 -8.46
N CYS A 287 12.70 17.43 -7.82
CA CYS A 287 13.03 17.94 -6.48
C CYS A 287 13.59 19.36 -6.55
N LYS A 288 12.71 20.35 -6.40
CA LYS A 288 13.10 21.76 -6.51
C LYS A 288 13.56 22.35 -5.19
N GLN A 289 13.03 21.89 -4.06
CA GLN A 289 13.36 22.37 -2.72
C GLN A 289 14.70 21.83 -2.17
N ILE A 290 15.18 20.74 -2.73
CA ILE A 290 16.44 20.11 -2.30
C ILE A 290 17.29 19.72 -3.50
N GLN A 291 18.57 19.98 -3.40
CA GLN A 291 19.51 19.51 -4.41
C GLN A 291 19.84 18.03 -4.18
N ILE A 292 19.50 17.18 -5.13
CA ILE A 292 19.85 15.77 -5.09
C ILE A 292 21.29 15.61 -5.58
N SER A 293 22.19 15.25 -4.67
CA SER A 293 23.56 14.88 -5.03
C SER A 293 23.64 13.43 -5.53
N ALA A 294 24.63 13.11 -6.34
CA ALA A 294 24.85 11.74 -6.81
C ALA A 294 25.01 10.72 -5.66
N PRO A 295 25.73 11.00 -4.56
CA PRO A 295 25.79 10.10 -3.41
C PRO A 295 24.44 9.92 -2.70
N SER A 296 23.62 10.98 -2.55
CA SER A 296 22.31 10.87 -1.92
C SER A 296 21.35 10.06 -2.80
N PHE A 297 21.35 10.27 -4.11
CA PHE A 297 20.55 9.47 -5.04
C PHE A 297 20.93 7.98 -4.99
N ALA A 298 22.24 7.65 -4.99
CA ALA A 298 22.70 6.28 -4.87
C ALA A 298 22.20 5.61 -3.58
N SER A 299 22.28 6.33 -2.44
CA SER A 299 21.74 5.85 -1.15
C SER A 299 20.24 5.62 -1.20
N ASP A 300 19.49 6.48 -1.86
CA ASP A 300 18.04 6.32 -2.01
C ASP A 300 17.68 5.11 -2.87
N ILE A 301 18.42 4.87 -3.94
CA ILE A 301 18.24 3.68 -4.78
C ILE A 301 18.57 2.40 -4.01
N GLU A 302 19.67 2.37 -3.24
CA GLU A 302 19.97 1.20 -2.40
C GLU A 302 18.86 0.92 -1.40
N TRP A 303 18.32 1.95 -0.73
CA TRP A 303 17.18 1.76 0.17
C TRP A 303 15.95 1.18 -0.55
N LEU A 304 15.64 1.65 -1.76
CA LEU A 304 14.51 1.13 -2.56
C LEU A 304 14.74 -0.32 -3.04
N LEU A 305 16.01 -0.70 -3.25
CA LEU A 305 16.39 -2.09 -3.53
C LEU A 305 16.21 -2.97 -2.29
N ASP A 306 16.62 -2.51 -1.11
CA ASP A 306 16.46 -3.23 0.16
C ASP A 306 14.99 -3.40 0.53
N GLU A 307 14.15 -2.39 0.27
CA GLU A 307 12.69 -2.48 0.41
C GLU A 307 12.05 -3.45 -0.62
N GLY A 308 12.82 -3.92 -1.59
CA GLY A 308 12.38 -4.86 -2.63
C GLY A 308 11.41 -4.27 -3.65
N VAL A 309 11.21 -2.95 -3.65
CA VAL A 309 10.36 -2.25 -4.64
C VAL A 309 11.09 -2.04 -5.96
N PHE A 310 12.42 -1.98 -5.93
CA PHE A 310 13.29 -2.07 -7.10
C PHE A 310 14.07 -3.39 -7.14
N LYS A 311 14.51 -3.73 -8.32
CA LYS A 311 15.48 -4.77 -8.57
C LYS A 311 16.46 -4.28 -9.63
N ARG A 312 17.76 -4.28 -9.31
CA ARG A 312 18.81 -3.96 -10.28
C ARG A 312 19.09 -5.15 -11.18
N ARG A 313 19.27 -4.89 -12.44
CA ARG A 313 19.81 -5.83 -13.41
C ARG A 313 20.78 -5.15 -14.35
#